data_f0369818694325099a15f9826b49e2e9
#
_entry.id   f0369818694325099a15f9826b49e2e9
#
_cell.length_a   1.000
_cell.length_b   1.000
_cell.length_c   1.000
_cell.angle_alpha   90.00
_cell.angle_beta   90.00
_cell.angle_gamma   90.00
#
_symmetry.space_group_name_H-M   'P 1'
#
loop_
_entity.id
_entity.type
_entity.pdbx_description
1 polymer ?
#
loop_
_entity_poly.entity_id
_entity_poly.type
_entity_poly.pdbx_seq_one_letter_code
_entity_poly.pdbx_strand_id
1 'polypeptide(L)'
;MAEGSAKFTGRAGSIHPYAENSMSCVVAFECHSRGYDVVSVPYDGGNTSLRSLMEDGRAAWFDINSGKPLRFIDLKGRSPSELYDEVRRHIDDGKRYMLEFEWFCQNLRHAVIVIHTDRNQMHVFDPLTGIAMRNAVDICGFLAWMKFGDGAGPRLLRIDDLGLDPDIMNDVVQARGGPDERIDH
;
A
#
# COMPACT_ATOMS: atom_id res chain seq x y z
N MET A 1 -15.11 13.74 -5.55
CA MET A 1 -15.70 13.36 -4.24
C MET A 1 -15.88 11.85 -4.32
N ALA A 2 -15.05 11.10 -3.64
CA ALA A 2 -15.12 9.65 -3.62
C ALA A 2 -15.79 9.25 -2.30
N GLU A 3 -17.10 9.01 -2.32
CA GLU A 3 -17.81 8.31 -1.27
C GLU A 3 -17.78 6.81 -1.60
N GLY A 4 -17.02 6.09 -0.84
CA GLY A 4 -16.86 4.63 -0.91
C GLY A 4 -16.14 4.14 0.32
N SER A 5 -16.43 4.75 1.48
CA SER A 5 -15.88 4.31 2.76
C SER A 5 -16.63 3.06 3.23
N ALA A 6 -16.06 1.89 3.01
CA ALA A 6 -16.49 0.70 3.73
C ALA A 6 -16.18 0.89 5.21
N LYS A 7 -17.24 1.15 6.02
CA LYS A 7 -17.13 1.25 7.47
C LYS A 7 -16.68 -0.09 8.04
N PHE A 8 -15.46 -0.11 8.56
CA PHE A 8 -14.94 -1.20 9.36
C PHE A 8 -15.72 -1.25 10.71
N THR A 9 -16.71 -2.14 10.80
CA THR A 9 -17.34 -2.50 12.07
C THR A 9 -16.70 -3.79 12.56
N GLY A 10 -15.58 -3.66 13.30
CA GLY A 10 -14.88 -4.80 13.87
C GLY A 10 -15.72 -5.53 14.90
N ARG A 11 -16.21 -6.72 14.56
CA ARG A 11 -16.55 -7.76 15.53
C ARG A 11 -15.30 -8.63 15.72
N ALA A 12 -14.83 -8.71 16.96
CA ALA A 12 -13.76 -9.63 17.34
C ALA A 12 -14.13 -11.06 16.91
N GLY A 13 -13.32 -11.66 15.99
CA GLY A 13 -13.44 -13.07 15.63
C GLY A 13 -13.56 -13.42 14.16
N SER A 14 -13.81 -12.47 13.24
CA SER A 14 -13.69 -12.74 11.80
C SER A 14 -12.59 -11.88 11.22
N ILE A 15 -11.52 -12.51 10.73
CA ILE A 15 -10.55 -11.87 9.86
C ILE A 15 -11.35 -11.45 8.63
N HIS A 16 -11.53 -10.13 8.44
CA HIS A 16 -12.21 -9.62 7.26
C HIS A 16 -11.37 -10.01 6.03
N PRO A 17 -11.95 -10.55 4.95
CA PRO A 17 -11.17 -11.01 3.78
C PRO A 17 -10.28 -9.92 3.16
N TYR A 18 -10.50 -8.67 3.49
CA TYR A 18 -9.63 -7.55 3.10
C TYR A 18 -8.56 -7.17 4.13
N ALA A 19 -8.56 -7.74 5.35
CA ALA A 19 -7.62 -7.33 6.40
C ALA A 19 -6.14 -7.61 6.04
N GLU A 20 -5.91 -8.56 5.14
CA GLU A 20 -4.57 -8.94 4.65
C GLU A 20 -4.28 -8.41 3.23
N ASN A 21 -5.11 -7.51 2.70
CA ASN A 21 -5.10 -7.14 1.28
C ASN A 21 -4.48 -5.76 0.98
N SER A 22 -3.70 -5.21 1.89
CA SER A 22 -3.15 -3.85 1.74
C SER A 22 -2.27 -3.70 0.50
N MET A 23 -1.52 -4.74 0.13
CA MET A 23 -0.65 -4.71 -1.05
C MET A 23 -1.45 -4.60 -2.35
N SER A 24 -2.54 -5.38 -2.54
CA SER A 24 -3.39 -5.26 -3.73
C SER A 24 -4.18 -3.94 -3.74
N CYS A 25 -4.52 -3.39 -2.56
CA CYS A 25 -5.10 -2.05 -2.47
C CYS A 25 -4.12 -0.97 -2.94
N VAL A 26 -2.82 -1.12 -2.67
CA VAL A 26 -1.77 -0.23 -3.21
C VAL A 26 -1.68 -0.36 -4.73
N VAL A 27 -1.71 -1.58 -5.28
CA VAL A 27 -1.74 -1.81 -6.74
C VAL A 27 -2.97 -1.16 -7.36
N ALA A 28 -4.17 -1.38 -6.81
CA ALA A 28 -5.41 -0.78 -7.29
C ALA A 28 -5.36 0.76 -7.23
N PHE A 29 -4.82 1.34 -6.16
CA PHE A 29 -4.63 2.79 -6.03
C PHE A 29 -3.71 3.33 -7.13
N GLU A 30 -2.59 2.67 -7.41
CA GLU A 30 -1.68 3.10 -8.47
C GLU A 30 -2.30 2.94 -9.85
N CYS A 31 -3.08 1.87 -10.10
CA CYS A 31 -3.87 1.73 -11.32
C CYS A 31 -4.85 2.90 -11.50
N HIS A 32 -5.59 3.29 -10.47
CA HIS A 32 -6.46 4.48 -10.49
C HIS A 32 -5.69 5.76 -10.80
N SER A 33 -4.50 5.93 -10.20
CA SER A 33 -3.65 7.09 -10.44
C SER A 33 -3.19 7.18 -11.91
N ARG A 34 -3.18 6.05 -12.62
CA ARG A 34 -2.87 5.93 -14.07
C ARG A 34 -4.11 5.95 -14.97
N GLY A 35 -5.31 6.12 -14.39
CA GLY A 35 -6.57 6.23 -15.14
C GLY A 35 -7.32 4.92 -15.39
N TYR A 36 -6.92 3.81 -14.75
CA TYR A 36 -7.67 2.56 -14.80
C TYR A 36 -8.78 2.55 -13.75
N ASP A 37 -9.99 2.11 -14.13
CA ASP A 37 -11.10 1.94 -13.18
C ASP A 37 -11.17 0.49 -12.70
N VAL A 38 -10.45 0.21 -11.60
CA VAL A 38 -10.31 -1.12 -11.02
C VAL A 38 -10.54 -1.10 -9.51
N VAL A 39 -10.78 -2.27 -8.94
CA VAL A 39 -10.83 -2.50 -7.49
C VAL A 39 -9.90 -3.65 -7.14
N SER A 40 -9.40 -3.68 -5.91
CA SER A 40 -8.58 -4.79 -5.42
C SER A 40 -9.43 -6.06 -5.27
N VAL A 41 -8.85 -7.22 -5.63
CA VAL A 41 -9.46 -8.53 -5.39
C VAL A 41 -9.28 -8.90 -3.92
N PRO A 42 -10.32 -9.41 -3.22
CA PRO A 42 -10.18 -9.90 -1.86
C PRO A 42 -9.30 -11.16 -1.80
N TYR A 43 -8.51 -11.28 -0.74
CA TYR A 43 -7.73 -12.48 -0.49
C TYR A 43 -8.61 -13.61 0.06
N ASP A 44 -8.73 -14.69 -0.69
CA ASP A 44 -9.52 -15.88 -0.34
C ASP A 44 -8.67 -17.08 0.16
N GLY A 45 -7.36 -16.85 0.31
CA GLY A 45 -6.38 -17.89 0.71
C GLY A 45 -5.88 -18.76 -0.45
N GLY A 46 -6.52 -18.74 -1.62
CA GLY A 46 -6.18 -19.56 -2.79
C GLY A 46 -5.36 -18.84 -3.85
N ASN A 47 -5.40 -17.52 -3.89
CA ASN A 47 -4.75 -16.72 -4.90
C ASN A 47 -3.22 -16.68 -4.68
N THR A 48 -2.48 -17.32 -5.58
CA THR A 48 -1.00 -17.43 -5.51
C THR A 48 -0.30 -16.12 -5.77
N SER A 49 -0.84 -15.28 -6.66
CA SER A 49 -0.28 -13.97 -6.99
C SER A 49 -0.44 -13.00 -5.81
N LEU A 50 -1.60 -13.01 -5.15
CA LEU A 50 -1.78 -12.25 -3.90
C LEU A 50 -0.83 -12.72 -2.81
N ARG A 51 -0.62 -14.03 -2.66
CA ARG A 51 0.35 -14.56 -1.70
C ARG A 51 1.77 -14.07 -2.02
N SER A 52 2.21 -14.17 -3.27
CA SER A 52 3.51 -13.67 -3.71
C SER A 52 3.68 -12.18 -3.44
N LEU A 53 2.64 -11.40 -3.70
CA LEU A 53 2.62 -9.96 -3.43
C LEU A 53 2.70 -9.63 -1.93
N MET A 54 2.06 -10.45 -1.08
CA MET A 54 2.14 -10.30 0.39
C MET A 54 3.52 -10.72 0.93
N GLU A 55 4.17 -11.71 0.31
CA GLU A 55 5.53 -12.13 0.68
C GLU A 55 6.58 -11.12 0.22
N ASP A 56 6.40 -10.55 -0.95
CA ASP A 56 7.26 -9.49 -1.51
C ASP A 56 6.43 -8.45 -2.27
N GLY A 57 6.23 -7.28 -1.66
CA GLY A 57 5.47 -6.18 -2.27
C GLY A 57 6.02 -5.69 -3.62
N ARG A 58 7.24 -6.12 -4.01
CA ARG A 58 7.81 -5.82 -5.34
C ARG A 58 7.22 -6.69 -6.44
N ALA A 59 6.57 -7.81 -6.13
CA ALA A 59 6.12 -8.78 -7.12
C ALA A 59 5.22 -8.19 -8.22
N ALA A 60 4.44 -7.14 -7.89
CA ALA A 60 3.59 -6.45 -8.87
C ALA A 60 4.33 -5.46 -9.78
N TRP A 61 5.62 -5.22 -9.58
CA TRP A 61 6.33 -4.11 -10.21
C TRP A 61 7.59 -4.54 -10.94
N PHE A 62 7.93 -3.83 -12.01
CA PHE A 62 9.22 -3.98 -12.70
C PHE A 62 9.74 -2.63 -13.19
N ASP A 63 11.06 -2.53 -13.32
CA ASP A 63 11.71 -1.36 -13.91
C ASP A 63 11.60 -1.43 -15.44
N ILE A 64 10.78 -0.54 -16.01
CA ILE A 64 10.52 -0.47 -17.45
C ILE A 64 11.74 -0.04 -18.26
N ASN A 65 12.72 0.61 -17.65
CA ASN A 65 13.86 1.18 -18.34
C ASN A 65 15.10 0.28 -18.32
N SER A 66 15.34 -0.38 -17.20
CA SER A 66 16.60 -1.10 -16.99
C SER A 66 16.46 -2.61 -16.94
N GLY A 67 15.27 -3.14 -16.73
CA GLY A 67 15.04 -4.56 -16.47
C GLY A 67 15.76 -5.10 -15.22
N LYS A 68 16.31 -4.22 -14.39
CA LYS A 68 17.01 -4.61 -13.16
C LYS A 68 16.02 -4.98 -12.05
N PRO A 69 16.44 -5.87 -11.14
CA PRO A 69 15.65 -6.15 -9.95
C PRO A 69 15.40 -4.87 -9.14
N LEU A 70 14.16 -4.67 -8.73
CA LEU A 70 13.79 -3.56 -7.86
C LEU A 70 14.43 -3.69 -6.48
N ARG A 71 14.74 -2.55 -5.88
CA ARG A 71 15.29 -2.49 -4.54
C ARG A 71 14.46 -1.56 -3.68
N PHE A 72 14.11 -2.04 -2.50
CA PHE A 72 13.59 -1.17 -1.45
C PHE A 72 14.70 -0.28 -0.88
N ILE A 73 14.31 0.88 -0.41
CA ILE A 73 15.10 1.70 0.50
C ILE A 73 14.73 1.23 1.90
N ASP A 74 15.66 0.56 2.58
CA ASP A 74 15.44 0.15 3.97
C ASP A 74 15.57 1.37 4.89
N LEU A 75 14.52 1.61 5.66
CA LEU A 75 14.46 2.73 6.60
C LEU A 75 14.97 2.28 7.97
N LYS A 76 15.77 3.13 8.61
CA LYS A 76 16.52 2.81 9.84
C LYS A 76 16.07 3.61 11.06
N GLY A 77 15.08 4.49 10.90
CA GLY A 77 14.51 5.26 12.01
C GLY A 77 14.05 4.34 13.13
N ARG A 78 14.40 4.70 14.37
CA ARG A 78 14.09 3.91 15.58
C ARG A 78 12.95 4.50 16.40
N SER A 79 12.39 5.59 15.93
CA SER A 79 11.24 6.26 16.50
C SER A 79 10.35 6.80 15.40
N PRO A 80 9.06 7.08 15.69
CA PRO A 80 8.15 7.66 14.70
C PRO A 80 8.66 8.96 14.07
N SER A 81 9.29 9.84 14.84
CA SER A 81 9.83 11.10 14.35
C SER A 81 11.05 10.90 13.46
N GLU A 82 11.98 10.01 13.86
CA GLU A 82 13.14 9.67 13.02
C GLU A 82 12.70 9.05 11.69
N LEU A 83 11.74 8.13 11.74
CA LEU A 83 11.19 7.51 10.54
C LEU A 83 10.47 8.52 9.65
N TYR A 84 9.69 9.45 10.23
CA TYR A 84 9.04 10.54 9.50
C TYR A 84 10.08 11.39 8.75
N ASP A 85 11.15 11.80 9.43
CA ASP A 85 12.22 12.61 8.83
C ASP A 85 13.01 11.82 7.78
N GLU A 86 13.20 10.51 7.99
CA GLU A 86 13.90 9.66 7.05
C GLU A 86 13.08 9.45 5.77
N VAL A 87 11.78 9.15 5.87
CA VAL A 87 10.88 9.05 4.73
C VAL A 87 10.91 10.35 3.92
N ARG A 88 10.76 11.51 4.58
CA ARG A 88 10.80 12.82 3.92
C ARG A 88 12.09 13.09 3.14
N ARG A 89 13.21 12.58 3.58
CA ARG A 89 14.50 12.72 2.89
C ARG A 89 14.63 11.86 1.64
N HIS A 90 13.84 10.78 1.54
CA HIS A 90 13.91 9.84 0.44
C HIS A 90 12.83 10.04 -0.63
N ILE A 91 11.80 10.85 -0.36
CA ILE A 91 10.69 11.06 -1.29
C ILE A 91 10.84 12.36 -2.07
N ASP A 92 10.63 12.30 -3.38
CA ASP A 92 10.65 13.45 -4.28
C ASP A 92 9.26 14.08 -4.41
N ASP A 93 9.21 15.38 -4.73
CA ASP A 93 7.97 16.12 -4.94
C ASP A 93 7.11 15.51 -6.05
N GLY A 94 5.83 15.35 -5.76
CA GLY A 94 4.84 14.83 -6.70
C GLY A 94 4.97 13.35 -7.02
N LYS A 95 5.90 12.63 -6.36
CA LYS A 95 6.13 11.20 -6.58
C LYS A 95 5.37 10.35 -5.59
N ARG A 96 5.02 9.13 -6.01
CA ARG A 96 4.30 8.16 -5.20
C ARG A 96 5.21 7.02 -4.81
N TYR A 97 5.16 6.69 -3.53
CA TYR A 97 5.95 5.63 -2.94
C TYR A 97 5.03 4.66 -2.19
N MET A 98 5.34 3.40 -2.24
CA MET A 98 4.81 2.39 -1.34
C MET A 98 5.71 2.33 -0.11
N LEU A 99 5.14 2.52 1.08
CA LEU A 99 5.78 2.27 2.36
C LEU A 99 5.25 0.94 2.89
N GLU A 100 6.11 -0.06 2.93
CA GLU A 100 5.82 -1.40 3.43
C GLU A 100 6.43 -1.57 4.82
N PHE A 101 5.70 -2.20 5.75
CA PHE A 101 6.12 -2.39 7.13
C PHE A 101 5.38 -3.56 7.80
N GLU A 102 5.84 -3.97 8.97
CA GLU A 102 5.11 -4.86 9.87
C GLU A 102 4.49 -4.08 11.03
N TRP A 103 3.29 -4.47 11.46
CA TRP A 103 2.68 -3.91 12.66
C TRP A 103 3.41 -4.41 13.92
N PHE A 104 3.59 -3.52 14.91
CA PHE A 104 4.25 -3.86 16.18
C PHE A 104 3.60 -5.04 16.92
N CYS A 105 2.27 -5.14 16.88
CA CYS A 105 1.50 -6.15 17.61
C CYS A 105 1.09 -7.37 16.77
N GLN A 106 1.44 -7.39 15.48
CA GLN A 106 1.03 -8.45 14.55
C GLN A 106 2.19 -8.74 13.59
N ASN A 107 2.45 -10.01 13.30
CA ASN A 107 3.43 -10.38 12.26
C ASN A 107 2.81 -10.30 10.86
N LEU A 108 2.01 -9.27 10.61
CA LEU A 108 1.37 -9.01 9.34
C LEU A 108 2.04 -7.82 8.68
N ARG A 109 2.41 -7.99 7.43
CA ARG A 109 2.87 -6.90 6.59
C ARG A 109 1.71 -6.03 6.15
N HIS A 110 1.98 -4.75 6.07
CA HIS A 110 1.04 -3.75 5.60
C HIS A 110 1.74 -2.79 4.64
N ALA A 111 0.99 -2.21 3.73
CA ALA A 111 1.50 -1.21 2.80
C ALA A 111 0.56 -0.02 2.71
N VAL A 112 1.15 1.15 2.61
CA VAL A 112 0.45 2.42 2.41
C VAL A 112 1.13 3.23 1.31
N ILE A 113 0.43 4.23 0.79
CA ILE A 113 0.97 5.18 -0.19
C ILE A 113 1.52 6.39 0.53
N VAL A 114 2.73 6.80 0.17
CA VAL A 114 3.35 8.05 0.60
C VAL A 114 3.52 8.96 -0.61
N ILE A 115 3.09 10.21 -0.47
CA ILE A 115 3.18 11.23 -1.52
C ILE A 115 3.79 12.49 -0.90
N HIS A 116 4.77 13.07 -1.58
CA HIS A 116 5.26 14.40 -1.26
C HIS A 116 4.54 15.41 -2.17
N THR A 117 3.96 16.45 -1.58
CA THR A 117 3.23 17.48 -2.34
C THR A 117 4.12 18.69 -2.60
N ASP A 118 3.76 19.49 -3.60
CA ASP A 118 4.46 20.73 -4.01
C ASP A 118 4.61 21.74 -2.87
N ARG A 119 3.93 21.55 -1.74
CA ARG A 119 4.03 22.41 -0.54
C ARG A 119 5.01 21.86 0.49
N ASN A 120 5.88 20.95 0.10
CA ASN A 120 6.82 20.26 0.99
C ASN A 120 6.09 19.53 2.16
N GLN A 121 4.90 19.00 1.90
CA GLN A 121 4.10 18.25 2.85
C GLN A 121 4.07 16.78 2.46
N MET A 122 4.43 15.91 3.40
CA MET A 122 4.24 14.48 3.24
C MET A 122 2.79 14.12 3.58
N HIS A 123 2.17 13.35 2.70
CA HIS A 123 0.87 12.73 2.93
C HIS A 123 1.04 11.22 2.94
N VAL A 124 0.36 10.56 3.87
CA VAL A 124 0.27 9.10 3.92
C VAL A 124 -1.19 8.72 3.72
N PHE A 125 -1.44 7.82 2.79
CA PHE A 125 -2.77 7.31 2.49
C PHE A 125 -2.77 5.79 2.61
N ASP A 126 -3.67 5.26 3.42
CA ASP A 126 -3.91 3.83 3.53
C ASP A 126 -5.07 3.44 2.59
N PRO A 127 -4.81 2.82 1.44
CA PRO A 127 -5.86 2.48 0.49
C PRO A 127 -6.77 1.35 0.96
N LEU A 128 -6.35 0.55 1.95
CA LEU A 128 -7.17 -0.50 2.55
C LEU A 128 -8.28 0.09 3.43
N THR A 129 -7.95 1.11 4.23
CA THR A 129 -8.89 1.73 5.19
C THR A 129 -9.52 3.02 4.66
N GLY A 130 -8.95 3.61 3.61
CA GLY A 130 -9.34 4.91 3.08
C GLY A 130 -8.86 6.09 3.94
N ILE A 131 -8.04 5.86 4.94
CA ILE A 131 -7.55 6.90 5.85
C ILE A 131 -6.42 7.69 5.21
N ALA A 132 -6.54 9.02 5.24
CA ALA A 132 -5.51 9.94 4.77
C ALA A 132 -4.96 10.79 5.94
N MET A 133 -3.66 10.73 6.14
CA MET A 133 -2.92 11.51 7.12
C MET A 133 -2.13 12.61 6.39
N ARG A 134 -2.33 13.86 6.79
CA ARG A 134 -1.82 15.03 6.04
C ARG A 134 -0.95 15.97 6.86
N ASN A 135 -0.74 15.66 8.12
CA ASN A 135 0.10 16.45 9.01
C ASN A 135 1.05 15.55 9.79
N ALA A 136 2.14 16.13 10.29
CA ALA A 136 3.20 15.40 10.98
C ALA A 136 2.71 14.64 12.23
N VAL A 137 1.74 15.20 12.96
CA VAL A 137 1.22 14.59 14.21
C VAL A 137 0.49 13.29 13.89
N ASP A 138 -0.45 13.33 12.94
CA ASP A 138 -1.22 12.15 12.54
C ASP A 138 -0.30 11.09 11.92
N ILE A 139 0.65 11.50 11.08
CA ILE A 139 1.61 10.59 10.47
C ILE A 139 2.50 9.94 11.53
N CYS A 140 3.09 10.71 12.45
CA CYS A 140 3.90 10.13 13.53
C CYS A 140 3.06 9.22 14.44
N GLY A 141 1.80 9.56 14.70
CA GLY A 141 0.87 8.71 15.44
C GLY A 141 0.64 7.36 14.73
N PHE A 142 0.50 7.36 13.41
CA PHE A 142 0.39 6.15 12.60
C PHE A 142 1.70 5.36 12.59
N LEU A 143 2.85 6.02 12.37
CA LEU A 143 4.16 5.39 12.36
C LEU A 143 4.50 4.71 13.69
N ALA A 144 3.95 5.18 14.82
CA ALA A 144 4.16 4.58 16.14
C ALA A 144 3.66 3.12 16.27
N TRP A 145 2.80 2.68 15.38
CA TRP A 145 2.30 1.30 15.35
C TRP A 145 3.17 0.35 14.52
N MET A 146 4.19 0.86 13.83
CA MET A 146 5.11 0.05 13.04
C MET A 146 6.15 -0.62 13.93
N LYS A 147 6.63 -1.77 13.47
CA LYS A 147 7.74 -2.46 14.08
C LYS A 147 9.05 -1.80 13.65
N PHE A 148 9.87 -1.46 14.62
CA PHE A 148 11.21 -0.92 14.40
C PHE A 148 12.25 -1.99 14.74
N GLY A 149 13.38 -2.01 14.03
CA GLY A 149 14.52 -2.86 14.35
C GLY A 149 15.00 -3.76 13.23
N ASP A 150 15.98 -4.59 13.52
CA ASP A 150 16.71 -5.36 12.53
C ASP A 150 15.84 -6.43 11.86
N GLY A 151 15.82 -6.43 10.53
CA GLY A 151 15.31 -7.49 9.68
C GLY A 151 13.84 -7.38 9.24
N ALA A 152 13.02 -6.54 9.87
CA ALA A 152 11.60 -6.35 9.51
C ALA A 152 11.17 -4.87 9.58
N GLY A 153 12.12 -3.96 9.46
CA GLY A 153 11.88 -2.52 9.49
C GLY A 153 11.07 -2.03 8.29
N PRO A 154 10.51 -0.82 8.40
CA PRO A 154 9.81 -0.18 7.29
C PRO A 154 10.74 -0.02 6.08
N ARG A 155 10.18 -0.17 4.89
CA ARG A 155 10.93 -0.05 3.63
C ARG A 155 10.10 0.69 2.58
N LEU A 156 10.77 1.44 1.72
CA LEU A 156 10.16 2.35 0.77
C LEU A 156 10.50 1.93 -0.66
N LEU A 157 9.52 1.95 -1.53
CA LEU A 157 9.67 1.71 -2.97
C LEU A 157 8.96 2.81 -3.73
N ARG A 158 9.65 3.51 -4.62
CA ARG A 158 9.01 4.42 -5.56
C ARG A 158 8.25 3.60 -6.61
N ILE A 159 6.97 3.92 -6.85
CA ILE A 159 6.09 3.11 -7.70
C ILE A 159 5.53 3.84 -8.92
N ASP A 160 5.56 5.16 -8.96
CA ASP A 160 4.93 5.95 -10.02
C ASP A 160 5.60 5.84 -11.39
N ASP A 161 6.85 5.42 -11.45
CA ASP A 161 7.65 5.22 -12.67
C ASP A 161 7.94 3.76 -13.01
N LEU A 162 7.38 2.83 -12.24
CA LEU A 162 7.52 1.39 -12.49
C LEU A 162 6.42 0.86 -13.43
N GLY A 163 6.74 -0.21 -14.15
CA GLY A 163 5.74 -1.03 -14.83
C GLY A 163 4.96 -1.88 -13.82
N LEU A 164 3.73 -2.22 -14.18
CA LEU A 164 2.92 -3.21 -13.45
C LEU A 164 3.01 -4.54 -14.17
N ASP A 165 3.33 -5.61 -13.45
CA ASP A 165 3.37 -6.96 -13.98
C ASP A 165 1.94 -7.38 -14.39
N PRO A 166 1.66 -7.65 -15.68
CA PRO A 166 0.31 -7.96 -16.15
C PRO A 166 -0.27 -9.22 -15.51
N ASP A 167 0.56 -10.22 -15.23
CA ASP A 167 0.10 -11.49 -14.67
C ASP A 167 -0.34 -11.29 -13.22
N ILE A 168 0.47 -10.58 -12.44
CA ILE A 168 0.11 -10.21 -11.07
C ILE A 168 -1.09 -9.26 -11.06
N MET A 169 -1.09 -8.23 -11.92
CA MET A 169 -2.15 -7.24 -11.98
C MET A 169 -3.52 -7.88 -12.24
N ASN A 170 -3.62 -8.80 -13.22
CA ASN A 170 -4.88 -9.46 -13.56
C ASN A 170 -5.45 -10.32 -12.43
N ASP A 171 -4.60 -10.80 -11.54
CA ASP A 171 -5.00 -11.63 -10.40
C ASP A 171 -5.33 -10.82 -9.14
N VAL A 172 -4.79 -9.60 -9.00
CA VAL A 172 -4.92 -8.81 -7.76
C VAL A 172 -5.86 -7.61 -7.88
N VAL A 173 -6.24 -7.22 -9.10
CA VAL A 173 -7.25 -6.19 -9.36
C VAL A 173 -8.25 -6.65 -10.40
N GLN A 174 -9.48 -6.12 -10.32
CA GLN A 174 -10.54 -6.38 -11.28
C GLN A 174 -11.20 -5.07 -11.73
N ALA A 175 -11.74 -5.03 -12.96
CA ALA A 175 -12.47 -3.86 -13.43
C ALA A 175 -13.67 -3.58 -12.52
N ARG A 176 -13.93 -2.33 -12.17
CA ARG A 176 -15.12 -1.93 -11.44
C ARG A 176 -16.33 -2.16 -12.37
N GLY A 177 -17.37 -2.85 -11.88
CA GLY A 177 -18.52 -3.22 -12.70
C GLY A 177 -18.35 -4.50 -13.52
N GLY A 178 -17.42 -5.40 -13.12
CA GLY A 178 -17.34 -6.76 -13.66
C GLY A 178 -18.62 -7.57 -13.42
N PRO A 179 -18.78 -8.74 -14.09
CA PRO A 179 -20.06 -9.43 -14.26
C PRO A 179 -20.79 -9.92 -13.00
N ASP A 180 -20.23 -9.74 -11.81
CA ASP A 180 -20.82 -10.18 -10.54
C ASP A 180 -21.69 -9.13 -9.82
N GLU A 181 -21.78 -7.89 -10.31
CA GLU A 181 -22.78 -6.95 -9.81
C GLU A 181 -24.14 -7.17 -10.49
N ARG A 182 -24.73 -8.35 -10.34
CA ARG A 182 -26.18 -8.49 -10.46
C ARG A 182 -26.80 -7.90 -9.20
N ILE A 183 -27.21 -6.66 -9.31
CA ILE A 183 -28.14 -6.07 -8.34
C ILE A 183 -29.45 -6.80 -8.52
N ASP A 184 -29.73 -7.77 -7.65
CA ASP A 184 -31.07 -8.31 -7.50
C ASP A 184 -31.97 -7.19 -6.95
N HIS A 185 -32.90 -6.77 -7.78
CA HIS A 185 -33.98 -5.82 -7.48
C HIS A 185 -35.12 -6.52 -6.76
#